data_0b7cf93116ea1dea94c332a470cbec0d
#
_entry.id   0b7cf93116ea1dea94c332a470cbec0d
#
_cell.length_a   1.000
_cell.length_b   1.000
_cell.length_c   1.000
_cell.angle_alpha   90.00
_cell.angle_beta   90.00
_cell.angle_gamma   90.00
#
_symmetry.space_group_name_H-M   'P 1'
#
loop_
_entity.id
_entity.type
_entity.pdbx_description
1 polymer ?
#
loop_
_entity_poly.entity_id
_entity_poly.type
_entity_poly.pdbx_seq_one_letter_code
_entity_poly.pdbx_strand_id
1 'polypeptide(L)'
;MISMPRFLRSAPRPRRLPPDFDPRVVDVCRAVAPFTMTSPERVAALVEAVRYVSRHAIPGAIVECGVWRGGSMMAVALTLLELDESRELHLFDTFDGMPPPGAADCDLTGASAADLMAAEDKQTGAVWARSPLADVRHN
;
A
#
# COMPACT_ATOMS: atom_id res chain seq x y z
N MET A 1 11.62 28.69 -29.49
CA MET A 1 11.87 28.75 -28.03
C MET A 1 10.53 28.52 -27.35
N ILE A 2 10.15 27.28 -27.18
CA ILE A 2 8.83 26.86 -26.66
C ILE A 2 9.02 26.56 -25.17
N SER A 3 8.45 27.43 -24.33
CA SER A 3 8.46 27.30 -22.87
C SER A 3 7.56 26.11 -22.46
N MET A 4 8.15 25.07 -21.93
CA MET A 4 7.41 23.96 -21.29
C MET A 4 6.73 24.44 -20.02
N PRO A 5 5.44 24.13 -19.80
CA PRO A 5 4.80 24.40 -18.52
C PRO A 5 5.41 23.49 -17.46
N ARG A 6 6.00 24.09 -16.47
CA ARG A 6 6.51 23.47 -15.25
C ARG A 6 5.31 23.00 -14.43
N PHE A 7 4.90 21.76 -14.59
CA PHE A 7 4.03 21.11 -13.62
C PHE A 7 4.80 21.05 -12.29
N LEU A 8 4.53 22.02 -11.43
CA LEU A 8 4.91 21.98 -10.03
C LEU A 8 4.26 20.73 -9.43
N ARG A 9 5.00 19.63 -9.33
CA ARG A 9 4.65 18.53 -8.42
C ARG A 9 4.66 19.15 -7.02
N SER A 10 3.48 19.55 -6.54
CA SER A 10 3.33 19.88 -5.13
C SER A 10 3.69 18.62 -4.35
N ALA A 11 4.63 18.75 -3.40
CA ALA A 11 4.90 17.68 -2.45
C ALA A 11 3.56 17.18 -1.90
N PRO A 12 3.37 15.85 -1.81
CA PRO A 12 2.11 15.31 -1.30
C PRO A 12 1.86 15.92 0.08
N ARG A 13 0.78 16.68 0.19
CA ARG A 13 0.37 17.23 1.49
C ARG A 13 0.22 16.06 2.44
N PRO A 14 0.72 16.15 3.68
CA PRO A 14 0.50 15.12 4.67
C PRO A 14 -1.01 14.88 4.74
N ARG A 15 -1.45 13.67 4.42
CA ARG A 15 -2.87 13.30 4.46
C ARG A 15 -3.33 13.49 5.89
N ARG A 16 -4.24 14.43 6.11
CA ARG A 16 -4.88 14.59 7.41
C ARG A 16 -5.69 13.34 7.67
N LEU A 17 -5.42 12.70 8.81
CA LEU A 17 -6.23 11.58 9.26
C LEU A 17 -7.62 12.10 9.64
N PRO A 18 -8.69 11.33 9.36
CA PRO A 18 -10.03 11.67 9.82
C PRO A 18 -10.06 11.91 11.34
N PRO A 19 -10.76 12.95 11.81
CA PRO A 19 -10.75 13.32 13.24
C PRO A 19 -11.51 12.34 14.13
N ASP A 20 -12.30 11.47 13.54
CA ASP A 20 -13.14 10.45 14.18
C ASP A 20 -12.44 9.07 14.24
N PHE A 21 -11.20 8.96 13.77
CA PHE A 21 -10.47 7.71 13.90
C PHE A 21 -10.12 7.43 15.36
N ASP A 22 -10.29 6.15 15.76
CA ASP A 22 -9.75 5.63 17.01
C ASP A 22 -8.25 5.95 17.11
N PRO A 23 -7.74 6.44 18.26
CA PRO A 23 -6.31 6.74 18.44
C PRO A 23 -5.38 5.60 18.06
N ARG A 24 -5.74 4.35 18.33
CA ARG A 24 -4.95 3.17 17.97
C ARG A 24 -4.88 2.97 16.45
N VAL A 25 -6.00 3.21 15.75
CA VAL A 25 -6.03 3.20 14.27
C VAL A 25 -5.14 4.31 13.72
N VAL A 26 -5.16 5.48 14.33
CA VAL A 26 -4.26 6.60 13.98
C VAL A 26 -2.79 6.18 14.09
N ASP A 27 -2.42 5.51 15.17
CA ASP A 27 -1.05 5.06 15.40
C ASP A 27 -0.61 4.00 14.37
N VAL A 28 -1.48 3.03 14.06
CA VAL A 28 -1.25 2.07 12.97
C VAL A 28 -1.07 2.80 11.64
N CYS A 29 -1.99 3.71 11.28
CA CYS A 29 -1.89 4.47 10.03
C CYS A 29 -0.56 5.24 9.91
N ARG A 30 -0.09 5.84 11.00
CA ARG A 30 1.19 6.56 11.03
C ARG A 30 2.38 5.63 10.87
N ALA A 31 2.36 4.49 11.57
CA ALA A 31 3.44 3.51 11.52
C ALA A 31 3.62 2.94 10.09
N VAL A 32 2.52 2.63 9.41
CA VAL A 32 2.58 2.00 8.08
C VAL A 32 2.65 2.99 6.92
N ALA A 33 2.45 4.29 7.16
CA ALA A 33 2.41 5.31 6.10
C ALA A 33 3.61 5.29 5.13
N PRO A 34 4.87 5.03 5.56
CA PRO A 34 6.01 4.94 4.64
C PRO A 34 6.02 3.68 3.78
N PHE A 35 5.23 2.67 4.13
CA PHE A 35 5.26 1.33 3.57
C PHE A 35 3.99 0.96 2.79
N THR A 36 3.06 1.90 2.60
CA THR A 36 1.82 1.66 1.86
C THR A 36 1.49 2.80 0.91
N MET A 37 0.91 2.46 -0.24
CA MET A 37 0.33 3.43 -1.18
C MET A 37 -1.16 3.64 -0.93
N THR A 38 -1.79 2.84 -0.06
CA THR A 38 -3.22 2.94 0.20
C THR A 38 -3.57 4.12 1.12
N SER A 39 -4.84 4.51 1.14
CA SER A 39 -5.28 5.63 1.97
C SER A 39 -5.44 5.22 3.43
N PRO A 40 -5.37 6.18 4.38
CA PRO A 40 -5.62 5.91 5.80
C PRO A 40 -6.98 5.26 6.07
N GLU A 41 -8.02 5.62 5.29
CA GLU A 41 -9.36 5.06 5.43
C GLU A 41 -9.36 3.55 5.09
N ARG A 42 -8.59 3.15 4.10
CA ARG A 42 -8.43 1.73 3.74
C ARG A 42 -7.60 0.97 4.78
N VAL A 43 -6.57 1.60 5.35
CA VAL A 43 -5.82 1.02 6.48
C VAL A 43 -6.74 0.85 7.69
N ALA A 44 -7.57 1.84 8.00
CA ALA A 44 -8.55 1.76 9.08
C ALA A 44 -9.55 0.62 8.85
N ALA A 45 -10.08 0.52 7.63
CA ALA A 45 -10.99 -0.58 7.26
C ALA A 45 -10.32 -1.96 7.41
N LEU A 46 -9.03 -2.09 7.06
CA LEU A 46 -8.27 -3.32 7.26
C LEU A 46 -8.10 -3.65 8.74
N VAL A 47 -7.75 -2.67 9.59
CA VAL A 47 -7.68 -2.84 11.04
C VAL A 47 -9.01 -3.35 11.59
N GLU A 48 -10.13 -2.73 11.20
CA GLU A 48 -11.46 -3.17 11.64
C GLU A 48 -11.82 -4.57 11.11
N ALA A 49 -11.40 -4.93 9.90
CA ALA A 49 -11.59 -6.28 9.37
C ALA A 49 -10.82 -7.33 10.20
N VAL A 50 -9.58 -7.05 10.59
CA VAL A 50 -8.79 -7.93 11.47
C VAL A 50 -9.47 -8.06 12.83
N ARG A 51 -9.88 -6.95 13.45
CA ARG A 51 -10.61 -6.95 14.72
C ARG A 51 -11.92 -7.74 14.64
N TYR A 52 -12.63 -7.65 13.51
CA TYR A 52 -13.85 -8.42 13.27
C TYR A 52 -13.58 -9.92 13.21
N VAL A 53 -12.59 -10.33 12.41
CA VAL A 53 -12.20 -11.74 12.25
C VAL A 53 -11.78 -12.35 13.59
N SER A 54 -10.99 -11.62 14.38
CA SER A 54 -10.55 -12.03 15.71
C SER A 54 -11.71 -12.14 16.70
N ARG A 55 -12.54 -11.11 16.79
CA ARG A 55 -13.70 -11.07 17.71
C ARG A 55 -14.70 -12.21 17.46
N HIS A 56 -14.86 -12.62 16.21
CA HIS A 56 -15.77 -13.68 15.83
C HIS A 56 -15.10 -15.05 15.75
N ALA A 57 -13.85 -15.16 16.19
CA ALA A 57 -13.06 -16.39 16.20
C ALA A 57 -13.06 -17.10 14.81
N ILE A 58 -13.03 -16.32 13.72
CA ILE A 58 -12.96 -16.88 12.37
C ILE A 58 -11.56 -17.46 12.18
N PRO A 59 -11.42 -18.79 11.94
CA PRO A 59 -10.12 -19.42 11.84
C PRO A 59 -9.43 -19.14 10.50
N GLY A 60 -8.10 -19.34 10.45
CA GLY A 60 -7.31 -19.34 9.24
C GLY A 60 -6.20 -18.28 9.23
N ALA A 61 -5.35 -18.38 8.21
CA ALA A 61 -4.28 -17.43 7.94
C ALA A 61 -4.81 -16.16 7.27
N ILE A 62 -4.01 -15.09 7.30
CA ILE A 62 -4.27 -13.88 6.54
C ILE A 62 -3.30 -13.83 5.37
N VAL A 63 -3.82 -13.57 4.18
CA VAL A 63 -3.06 -13.61 2.93
C VAL A 63 -3.16 -12.27 2.22
N GLU A 64 -2.03 -11.75 1.75
CA GLU A 64 -1.96 -10.59 0.86
C GLU A 64 -1.35 -10.98 -0.48
N CYS A 65 -2.03 -10.63 -1.57
CA CYS A 65 -1.52 -10.75 -2.93
C CYS A 65 -1.30 -9.33 -3.47
N GLY A 66 -0.02 -8.99 -3.76
CA GLY A 66 0.39 -7.64 -4.07
C GLY A 66 0.80 -6.86 -2.81
N VAL A 67 2.06 -7.00 -2.44
CA VAL A 67 2.61 -6.60 -1.12
C VAL A 67 3.25 -5.22 -1.15
N TRP A 68 3.89 -4.87 -2.27
CA TRP A 68 4.77 -3.70 -2.38
C TRP A 68 5.76 -3.64 -1.21
N ARG A 69 5.68 -2.65 -0.30
CA ARG A 69 6.59 -2.49 0.84
C ARG A 69 6.10 -3.15 2.13
N GLY A 70 4.96 -3.84 2.10
CA GLY A 70 4.44 -4.62 3.22
C GLY A 70 3.51 -3.87 4.17
N GLY A 71 3.13 -2.63 3.87
CA GLY A 71 2.39 -1.78 4.81
C GLY A 71 1.04 -2.32 5.26
N SER A 72 0.29 -3.03 4.39
CA SER A 72 -0.98 -3.65 4.80
C SER A 72 -0.75 -4.79 5.80
N MET A 73 0.23 -5.67 5.54
CA MET A 73 0.54 -6.75 6.48
C MET A 73 1.17 -6.25 7.77
N MET A 74 1.90 -5.14 7.74
CA MET A 74 2.33 -4.46 8.98
C MET A 74 1.12 -3.98 9.78
N ALA A 75 0.11 -3.39 9.14
CA ALA A 75 -1.11 -2.99 9.83
C ALA A 75 -1.86 -4.18 10.44
N VAL A 76 -1.93 -5.30 9.72
CA VAL A 76 -2.48 -6.57 10.22
C VAL A 76 -1.69 -7.05 11.44
N ALA A 77 -0.36 -7.13 11.34
CA ALA A 77 0.50 -7.60 12.42
C ALA A 77 0.39 -6.72 13.68
N LEU A 78 0.42 -5.39 13.52
CA LEU A 78 0.25 -4.45 14.63
C LEU A 78 -1.12 -4.62 15.32
N THR A 79 -2.17 -4.87 14.53
CA THR A 79 -3.52 -5.12 15.06
C THR A 79 -3.59 -6.44 15.82
N LEU A 80 -2.99 -7.51 15.29
CA LEU A 80 -2.94 -8.81 15.99
C LEU A 80 -2.14 -8.71 17.29
N LEU A 81 -1.02 -7.98 17.30
CA LEU A 81 -0.25 -7.72 18.52
C LEU A 81 -1.06 -6.94 19.57
N GLU A 82 -1.85 -5.95 19.13
CA GLU A 82 -2.77 -5.23 20.03
C GLU A 82 -3.82 -6.16 20.66
N LEU A 83 -4.27 -7.17 19.92
CA LEU A 83 -5.28 -8.14 20.36
C LEU A 83 -4.68 -9.32 21.14
N ASP A 84 -3.36 -9.37 21.32
CA ASP A 84 -2.63 -10.53 21.86
C ASP A 84 -2.97 -11.83 21.13
N GLU A 85 -3.10 -11.73 19.79
CA GLU A 85 -3.47 -12.85 18.91
C GLU A 85 -2.33 -13.16 17.93
N SER A 86 -2.14 -14.46 17.65
CA SER A 86 -1.18 -14.94 16.67
C SER A 86 -1.89 -15.63 15.52
N ARG A 87 -1.53 -15.24 14.27
CA ARG A 87 -1.98 -15.88 13.03
C ARG A 87 -0.84 -16.01 12.05
N GLU A 88 -0.93 -17.00 11.18
CA GLU A 88 -0.04 -17.10 10.03
C GLU A 88 -0.35 -15.96 9.03
N LEU A 89 0.69 -15.28 8.57
CA LEU A 89 0.61 -14.21 7.58
C LEU A 89 1.39 -14.65 6.33
N HIS A 90 0.71 -14.67 5.18
CA HIS A 90 1.32 -15.05 3.91
C HIS A 90 1.31 -13.87 2.93
N LEU A 91 2.49 -13.52 2.42
CA LEU A 91 2.70 -12.41 1.50
C LEU A 91 3.14 -12.94 0.13
N PHE A 92 2.33 -12.71 -0.88
CA PHE A 92 2.60 -13.11 -2.26
C PHE A 92 2.77 -11.88 -3.16
N ASP A 93 3.95 -11.74 -3.75
CA ASP A 93 4.28 -10.68 -4.69
C ASP A 93 5.36 -11.18 -5.65
N THR A 94 5.52 -10.55 -6.79
CA THR A 94 6.65 -10.77 -7.69
C THR A 94 7.94 -10.19 -7.12
N PHE A 95 7.81 -9.17 -6.26
CA PHE A 95 8.90 -8.34 -5.71
C PHE A 95 9.76 -7.64 -6.78
N ASP A 96 9.29 -7.62 -8.01
CA ASP A 96 9.94 -6.94 -9.15
C ASP A 96 9.08 -5.80 -9.73
N GLY A 97 7.90 -5.60 -9.17
CA GLY A 97 6.96 -4.58 -9.59
C GLY A 97 6.03 -5.02 -10.71
N MET A 98 5.44 -4.06 -11.41
CA MET A 98 4.47 -4.32 -12.48
C MET A 98 5.16 -4.97 -13.69
N PRO A 99 4.52 -5.97 -14.31
CA PRO A 99 5.01 -6.54 -15.58
C PRO A 99 4.87 -5.53 -16.72
N PRO A 100 5.53 -5.77 -17.86
CA PRO A 100 5.30 -4.96 -19.06
C PRO A 100 3.82 -4.94 -19.43
N PRO A 101 3.24 -3.75 -19.68
CA PRO A 101 1.82 -3.64 -20.01
C PRO A 101 1.54 -4.13 -21.44
N GLY A 102 0.34 -4.66 -21.63
CA GLY A 102 -0.21 -4.96 -22.96
C GLY A 102 -0.77 -3.71 -23.63
N ALA A 103 -1.10 -3.82 -24.92
CA ALA A 103 -1.63 -2.69 -25.70
C ALA A 103 -3.02 -2.20 -25.21
N ALA A 104 -3.75 -3.02 -24.48
CA ALA A 104 -5.08 -2.69 -23.96
C ALA A 104 -5.05 -2.11 -22.54
N ASP A 105 -3.89 -2.11 -21.87
CA ASP A 105 -3.78 -1.63 -20.51
C ASP A 105 -3.76 -0.09 -20.48
N CYS A 106 -4.72 0.48 -19.76
CA CYS A 106 -4.87 1.92 -19.59
C CYS A 106 -5.33 2.24 -18.16
N ASP A 107 -5.14 3.49 -17.75
CA ASP A 107 -5.67 4.00 -16.50
C ASP A 107 -7.16 4.39 -16.62
N LEU A 108 -7.74 4.90 -15.52
CA LEU A 108 -9.14 5.35 -15.46
C LEU A 108 -9.46 6.50 -16.42
N THR A 109 -8.46 7.22 -16.92
CA THR A 109 -8.62 8.33 -17.87
C THR A 109 -8.43 7.88 -19.33
N GLY A 110 -8.05 6.62 -19.53
CA GLY A 110 -7.73 6.06 -20.84
C GLY A 110 -6.28 6.30 -21.28
N ALA A 111 -5.42 6.80 -20.39
CA ALA A 111 -3.99 6.95 -20.69
C ALA A 111 -3.31 5.59 -20.74
N SER A 112 -2.46 5.37 -21.78
CA SER A 112 -1.73 4.11 -21.97
C SER A 112 -0.84 3.79 -20.78
N ALA A 113 -0.94 2.57 -20.24
CA ALA A 113 -0.08 2.11 -19.16
C ALA A 113 1.40 2.08 -19.58
N ALA A 114 1.68 1.81 -20.87
CA ALA A 114 3.04 1.84 -21.41
C ALA A 114 3.65 3.24 -21.36
N ASP A 115 2.88 4.28 -21.72
CA ASP A 115 3.33 5.67 -21.67
C ASP A 115 3.54 6.15 -20.22
N LEU A 116 2.64 5.75 -19.31
CA LEU A 116 2.74 6.06 -17.88
C LEU A 116 4.00 5.43 -17.27
N MET A 117 4.28 4.16 -17.58
CA MET A 117 5.47 3.47 -17.10
C MET A 117 6.75 4.03 -17.72
N ALA A 118 6.74 4.40 -19.01
CA ALA A 118 7.89 5.01 -19.68
C ALA A 118 8.23 6.42 -19.15
N ALA A 119 7.24 7.12 -18.59
CA ALA A 119 7.42 8.45 -18.00
C ALA A 119 8.04 8.43 -16.59
N GLU A 120 8.14 7.27 -15.95
CA GLU A 120 8.66 7.12 -14.59
C GLU A 120 9.91 6.25 -14.54
N ASP A 121 10.78 6.50 -13.56
CA ASP A 121 11.93 5.66 -13.26
C ASP A 121 11.49 4.33 -12.65
N LYS A 122 12.00 3.21 -13.16
CA LYS A 122 11.59 1.86 -12.73
C LYS A 122 11.88 1.59 -11.23
N GLN A 123 12.88 2.22 -10.65
CA GLN A 123 13.29 1.97 -9.26
C GLN A 123 12.48 2.77 -8.25
N THR A 124 12.00 3.95 -8.65
CA THR A 124 11.39 4.92 -7.73
C THR A 124 9.97 5.33 -8.12
N GLY A 125 9.54 4.99 -9.33
CA GLY A 125 8.23 5.37 -9.85
C GLY A 125 7.09 4.61 -9.18
N ALA A 126 6.02 5.33 -8.85
CA ALA A 126 4.86 4.76 -8.19
C ALA A 126 4.08 3.79 -9.09
N VAL A 127 4.07 4.04 -10.40
CA VAL A 127 3.40 3.17 -11.39
C VAL A 127 4.07 1.80 -11.46
N TRP A 128 5.39 1.75 -11.29
CA TRP A 128 6.14 0.49 -11.28
C TRP A 128 5.88 -0.35 -10.04
N ALA A 129 5.47 0.25 -8.93
CA ALA A 129 5.19 -0.42 -7.65
C ALA A 129 6.27 -1.44 -7.22
N ARG A 130 7.54 -1.16 -7.56
CA ARG A 130 8.65 -2.07 -7.31
C ARG A 130 9.10 -2.00 -5.85
N SER A 131 9.23 -3.16 -5.21
CA SER A 131 9.85 -3.30 -3.88
C SER A 131 10.52 -4.67 -3.79
N PRO A 132 11.86 -4.73 -3.91
CA PRO A 132 12.60 -5.98 -3.83
C PRO A 132 12.33 -6.73 -2.52
N LEU A 133 12.32 -8.06 -2.57
CA LEU A 133 12.07 -8.90 -1.39
C LEU A 133 13.01 -8.56 -0.21
N ALA A 134 14.25 -8.18 -0.49
CA ALA A 134 15.20 -7.79 0.54
C ALA A 134 14.74 -6.55 1.31
N ASP A 135 14.17 -5.56 0.60
CA ASP A 135 13.65 -4.33 1.21
C ASP A 135 12.40 -4.64 2.06
N VAL A 136 11.49 -5.48 1.54
CA VAL A 136 10.29 -5.90 2.30
C VAL A 136 10.64 -6.66 3.56
N ARG A 137 11.70 -7.48 3.53
CA ARG A 137 12.20 -8.21 4.72
C ARG A 137 12.90 -7.30 5.73
N HIS A 138 13.39 -6.15 5.29
CA HIS A 138 14.10 -5.20 6.15
C HIS A 138 13.13 -4.23 6.84
N ASN A 139 12.01 -3.94 6.19
CA ASN A 139 10.98 -3.05 6.71
C ASN A 139 10.27 -3.63 7.91
#